data_2d0ff0c80a5d3f54861dbfb959d0bca2
#
_entry.id   2d0ff0c80a5d3f54861dbfb959d0bca2
#
_cell.length_a   1.000
_cell.length_b   1.000
_cell.length_c   1.000
_cell.angle_alpha   90.00
_cell.angle_beta   90.00
_cell.angle_gamma   90.00
#
_symmetry.space_group_name_H-M   'P 1'
#
loop_
_entity.id
_entity.type
_entity.pdbx_description
1 polymer ?
#
loop_
_entity_poly.entity_id
_entity_poly.type
_entity_poly.pdbx_seq_one_letter_code
_entity_poly.pdbx_strand_id
1 'polypeptide(L)'
;DRRFHAQTNACPDCGPSVRAVDARGNVAATGSGAVALAAAALLNGGIVALKGLGGYQLVCDAGQTEAVVRLRLRKRRPAKPLAMMVDATAGELFTDDDRTAFFGAANPIIVLSPESAARLRENINLSPLLAPGMNTLGVFRPTTPVHALMIEVTGRPLVVTSGNVDGEPLAF
;
A
#
# COMPACT_ATOMS: atom_id res chain seq x y z
N ASP A 1 -5.93 -12.48 -26.19
CA ASP A 1 -4.96 -11.68 -26.94
C ASP A 1 -3.74 -11.44 -26.07
N ARG A 2 -2.56 -11.82 -26.57
CA ARG A 2 -1.28 -11.70 -25.85
C ARG A 2 -0.87 -10.25 -25.54
N ARG A 3 -1.45 -9.28 -26.24
CA ARG A 3 -1.19 -7.84 -26.06
C ARG A 3 -2.23 -7.14 -25.17
N PHE A 4 -3.29 -7.83 -24.82
CA PHE A 4 -4.30 -7.26 -23.94
C PHE A 4 -3.68 -6.96 -22.57
N HIS A 5 -3.78 -5.74 -22.12
CA HIS A 5 -3.10 -5.18 -20.94
C HIS A 5 -1.56 -5.13 -20.98
N ALA A 6 -0.91 -5.53 -22.07
CA ALA A 6 0.55 -5.51 -22.19
C ALA A 6 1.05 -4.47 -23.21
N GLN A 7 0.25 -3.48 -23.56
CA GLN A 7 0.62 -2.45 -24.56
C GLN A 7 1.49 -1.34 -23.99
N THR A 8 1.51 -1.16 -22.69
CA THR A 8 2.46 -0.29 -22.01
C THR A 8 3.74 -1.07 -21.80
N ASN A 9 4.60 -1.13 -22.78
CA ASN A 9 5.91 -1.70 -22.60
C ASN A 9 6.80 -0.80 -21.75
N ALA A 10 7.76 -1.39 -21.09
CA ALA A 10 8.73 -0.70 -20.25
C ALA A 10 9.91 -0.15 -21.09
N CYS A 11 9.63 0.53 -22.19
CA CYS A 11 10.67 1.21 -22.94
C CYS A 11 11.34 2.27 -22.05
N PRO A 12 12.67 2.27 -21.90
CA PRO A 12 13.37 3.24 -21.07
C PRO A 12 13.24 4.68 -21.58
N ASP A 13 13.02 4.87 -22.89
CA ASP A 13 12.97 6.20 -23.49
C ASP A 13 11.54 6.78 -23.56
N CYS A 14 10.54 5.95 -23.84
CA CYS A 14 9.15 6.41 -24.04
C CYS A 14 8.12 5.68 -23.20
N GLY A 15 8.52 4.74 -22.38
CA GLY A 15 7.64 3.99 -21.48
C GLY A 15 7.27 4.76 -20.20
N PRO A 16 6.51 4.14 -19.30
CA PRO A 16 6.14 4.74 -18.04
C PRO A 16 7.37 5.10 -17.20
N SER A 17 7.38 6.29 -16.64
CA SER A 17 8.40 6.76 -15.72
C SER A 17 7.79 7.18 -14.38
N VAL A 18 8.57 7.08 -13.32
CA VAL A 18 8.20 7.59 -11.99
C VAL A 18 9.12 8.72 -11.60
N ARG A 19 8.58 9.71 -10.89
CA ARG A 19 9.34 10.79 -10.29
C ARG A 19 8.86 11.05 -8.87
N ALA A 20 9.77 11.32 -7.97
CA ALA A 20 9.48 11.84 -6.64
C ALA A 20 9.55 13.37 -6.70
N VAL A 21 8.55 14.03 -6.12
CA VAL A 21 8.50 15.48 -6.00
C VAL A 21 8.46 15.87 -4.53
N ASP A 22 9.09 16.98 -4.21
CA ASP A 22 9.02 17.56 -2.85
C ASP A 22 7.69 18.30 -2.62
N ALA A 23 7.50 18.84 -1.41
CA ALA A 23 6.31 19.61 -1.06
C ALA A 23 6.14 20.92 -1.85
N ARG A 24 7.17 21.35 -2.58
CA ARG A 24 7.15 22.56 -3.42
C ARG A 24 6.89 22.21 -4.88
N GLY A 25 6.80 20.90 -5.21
CA GLY A 25 6.61 20.41 -6.58
C GLY A 25 7.90 20.23 -7.38
N ASN A 26 9.08 20.41 -6.77
CA ASN A 26 10.35 20.17 -7.46
C ASN A 26 10.62 18.67 -7.57
N VAL A 27 11.17 18.25 -8.70
CA VAL A 27 11.60 16.86 -8.92
C VAL A 27 12.86 16.60 -8.08
N ALA A 28 12.72 15.74 -7.07
CA ALA A 28 13.82 15.34 -6.19
C ALA A 28 14.57 14.09 -6.71
N ALA A 29 13.87 13.19 -7.41
CA ALA A 29 14.46 11.98 -8.00
C ALA A 29 13.57 11.42 -9.11
N THR A 30 14.14 10.60 -9.99
CA THR A 30 13.44 9.91 -11.08
C THR A 30 13.79 8.41 -11.10
N GLY A 31 12.97 7.60 -11.77
CA GLY A 31 13.21 6.17 -11.96
C GLY A 31 13.38 5.42 -10.64
N SER A 32 14.37 4.55 -10.55
CA SER A 32 14.69 3.79 -9.33
C SER A 32 15.05 4.69 -8.14
N GLY A 33 15.68 5.83 -8.38
CA GLY A 33 15.96 6.83 -7.33
C GLY A 33 14.69 7.40 -6.70
N ALA A 34 13.62 7.59 -7.48
CA ALA A 34 12.33 8.03 -6.94
C ALA A 34 11.70 6.97 -6.03
N VAL A 35 11.79 5.69 -6.41
CA VAL A 35 11.32 4.56 -5.58
C VAL A 35 12.12 4.48 -4.28
N ALA A 36 13.45 4.54 -4.38
CA ALA A 36 14.33 4.50 -3.22
C ALA A 36 14.07 5.67 -2.24
N LEU A 37 13.90 6.88 -2.77
CA LEU A 37 13.58 8.07 -1.95
C LEU A 37 12.24 7.92 -1.24
N ALA A 38 11.20 7.44 -1.95
CA ALA A 38 9.89 7.18 -1.36
C ALA A 38 9.95 6.09 -0.28
N ALA A 39 10.66 4.97 -0.56
CA ALA A 39 10.85 3.90 0.41
C ALA A 39 11.58 4.40 1.67
N ALA A 40 12.65 5.17 1.50
CA ALA A 40 13.36 5.77 2.64
C ALA A 40 12.44 6.67 3.48
N ALA A 41 11.59 7.48 2.83
CA ALA A 41 10.61 8.31 3.54
C ALA A 41 9.63 7.46 4.36
N LEU A 42 9.13 6.34 3.81
CA LEU A 42 8.25 5.42 4.53
C LEU A 42 8.95 4.76 5.71
N LEU A 43 10.16 4.24 5.51
CA LEU A 43 10.96 3.59 6.55
C LEU A 43 11.30 4.54 7.70
N ASN A 44 11.43 5.84 7.43
CA ASN A 44 11.61 6.89 8.42
C ASN A 44 10.27 7.43 8.99
N GLY A 45 9.18 6.69 8.81
CA GLY A 45 7.86 7.01 9.36
C GLY A 45 7.10 8.09 8.60
N GLY A 46 7.53 8.46 7.39
CA GLY A 46 6.85 9.43 6.55
C GLY A 46 5.53 8.89 5.97
N ILE A 47 4.78 9.79 5.35
CA ILE A 47 3.61 9.48 4.53
C ILE A 47 3.92 9.95 3.12
N VAL A 48 3.79 9.04 2.15
CA VAL A 48 4.02 9.32 0.73
C VAL A 48 2.68 9.39 0.00
N ALA A 49 2.49 10.43 -0.81
CA ALA A 49 1.40 10.48 -1.77
C ALA A 49 1.86 9.78 -3.06
N LEU A 50 1.27 8.66 -3.40
CA LEU A 50 1.58 7.86 -4.57
C LEU A 50 0.46 8.01 -5.61
N LYS A 51 0.81 8.34 -6.85
CA LYS A 51 -0.15 8.36 -7.96
C LYS A 51 -0.47 6.92 -8.37
N GLY A 52 -1.68 6.47 -8.06
CA GLY A 52 -2.23 5.19 -8.49
C GLY A 52 -3.04 5.31 -9.79
N LEU A 53 -3.72 4.22 -10.18
CA LEU A 53 -4.55 4.18 -11.40
C LEU A 53 -5.75 5.13 -11.33
N GLY A 54 -6.44 5.18 -10.19
CA GLY A 54 -7.65 5.98 -10.01
C GLY A 54 -7.44 7.35 -9.36
N GLY A 55 -6.20 7.73 -9.06
CA GLY A 55 -5.89 8.97 -8.35
C GLY A 55 -4.76 8.79 -7.34
N TYR A 56 -4.55 9.80 -6.49
CA TYR A 56 -3.53 9.70 -5.45
C TYR A 56 -3.94 8.77 -4.32
N GLN A 57 -2.96 8.07 -3.80
CA GLN A 57 -3.06 7.21 -2.62
C GLN A 57 -2.07 7.71 -1.56
N LEU A 58 -2.47 7.66 -0.29
CA LEU A 58 -1.58 7.92 0.83
C LEU A 58 -1.04 6.59 1.34
N VAL A 59 0.28 6.53 1.45
CA VAL A 59 1.02 5.33 1.84
C VAL A 59 1.82 5.61 3.10
N CYS A 60 1.82 4.68 4.07
CA CYS A 60 2.73 4.69 5.21
C CYS A 60 3.07 3.25 5.65
N ASP A 61 4.13 3.09 6.42
CA ASP A 61 4.51 1.80 7.01
C ASP A 61 3.42 1.34 8.01
N ALA A 62 2.89 0.14 7.80
CA ALA A 62 1.83 -0.44 8.63
C ALA A 62 2.31 -0.84 10.03
N GLY A 63 3.63 -1.04 10.21
CA GLY A 63 4.25 -1.35 11.50
C GLY A 63 4.53 -0.12 12.36
N GLN A 64 4.54 1.08 11.79
CA GLN A 64 4.88 2.31 12.52
C GLN A 64 3.62 3.03 13.04
N THR A 65 3.32 2.83 14.30
CA THR A 65 2.10 3.36 14.93
C THR A 65 1.98 4.88 14.80
N GLU A 66 3.08 5.63 14.95
CA GLU A 66 3.08 7.10 14.81
C GLU A 66 2.74 7.54 13.38
N ALA A 67 3.20 6.80 12.37
CA ALA A 67 2.85 7.07 10.97
C ALA A 67 1.35 6.83 10.71
N VAL A 68 0.81 5.73 11.26
CA VAL A 68 -0.62 5.40 11.19
C VAL A 68 -1.46 6.46 11.91
N VAL A 69 -1.05 6.91 13.10
CA VAL A 69 -1.72 8.01 13.84
C VAL A 69 -1.78 9.28 12.99
N ARG A 70 -0.63 9.70 12.45
CA ARG A 70 -0.58 10.91 11.60
C ARG A 70 -1.45 10.77 10.35
N LEU A 71 -1.46 9.60 9.72
CA LEU A 71 -2.33 9.34 8.57
C LEU A 71 -3.81 9.48 8.93
N ARG A 72 -4.23 8.88 10.06
CA ARG A 72 -5.60 8.98 10.57
C ARG A 72 -6.02 10.41 10.84
N LEU A 73 -5.17 11.19 11.51
CA LEU A 73 -5.43 12.61 11.81
C LEU A 73 -5.60 13.42 10.52
N ARG A 74 -4.69 13.28 9.55
CA ARG A 74 -4.75 14.00 8.27
C ARG A 74 -5.97 13.63 7.43
N LYS A 75 -6.39 12.36 7.50
CA LYS A 75 -7.60 11.88 6.81
C LYS A 75 -8.91 12.16 7.56
N ARG A 76 -8.86 12.66 8.80
CA ARG A 76 -10.02 12.77 9.71
C ARG A 76 -10.77 11.43 9.83
N ARG A 77 -10.01 10.34 9.93
CA ARG A 77 -10.52 8.95 9.93
C ARG A 77 -10.11 8.23 11.22
N PRO A 78 -10.81 8.52 12.36
CA PRO A 78 -10.34 8.07 13.69
C PRO A 78 -10.40 6.55 13.88
N ALA A 79 -11.45 5.86 13.42
CA ALA A 79 -11.68 4.46 13.75
C ALA A 79 -11.84 3.52 12.55
N LYS A 80 -12.27 4.02 11.38
CA LYS A 80 -12.53 3.18 10.20
C LYS A 80 -11.28 2.37 9.79
N PRO A 81 -11.37 1.05 9.54
CA PRO A 81 -10.21 0.22 9.21
C PRO A 81 -9.40 0.75 8.03
N LEU A 82 -8.10 0.57 8.09
CA LEU A 82 -7.16 0.84 7.00
C LEU A 82 -6.72 -0.49 6.39
N ALA A 83 -6.89 -0.64 5.09
CA ALA A 83 -6.34 -1.77 4.37
C ALA A 83 -4.82 -1.60 4.20
N MET A 84 -4.11 -2.72 4.23
CA MET A 84 -2.68 -2.74 3.98
C MET A 84 -2.33 -3.62 2.78
N MET A 85 -1.35 -3.17 2.05
CA MET A 85 -0.71 -3.92 0.99
C MET A 85 0.36 -4.80 1.61
N VAL A 86 0.37 -6.08 1.26
CA VAL A 86 1.33 -7.06 1.76
C VAL A 86 1.98 -7.82 0.60
N ASP A 87 3.17 -8.35 0.85
CA ASP A 87 3.82 -9.26 -0.08
C ASP A 87 3.04 -10.57 -0.23
N ALA A 88 3.25 -11.27 -1.34
CA ALA A 88 2.58 -12.54 -1.63
C ALA A 88 2.90 -13.63 -0.59
N THR A 89 4.08 -13.60 0.02
CA THR A 89 4.50 -14.55 1.07
C THR A 89 3.63 -14.47 2.33
N ALA A 90 2.97 -13.33 2.58
CA ALA A 90 2.01 -13.21 3.68
C ALA A 90 0.85 -14.24 3.58
N GLY A 91 0.54 -14.69 2.37
CA GLY A 91 -0.46 -15.73 2.13
C GLY A 91 -0.16 -17.08 2.81
N GLU A 92 1.09 -17.34 3.18
CA GLU A 92 1.47 -18.54 3.92
C GLU A 92 0.92 -18.56 5.35
N LEU A 93 0.59 -17.39 5.89
CA LEU A 93 0.00 -17.22 7.23
C LEU A 93 -1.53 -17.31 7.23
N PHE A 94 -2.16 -17.41 6.05
CA PHE A 94 -3.61 -17.37 5.93
C PHE A 94 -4.22 -18.77 5.98
N THR A 95 -5.48 -18.86 6.38
CA THR A 95 -6.32 -20.05 6.19
C THR A 95 -6.47 -20.33 4.69
N ASP A 96 -6.88 -21.54 4.31
CA ASP A 96 -7.01 -21.91 2.88
C ASP A 96 -8.06 -21.04 2.15
N ASP A 97 -9.14 -20.67 2.82
CA ASP A 97 -10.19 -19.81 2.26
C ASP A 97 -9.66 -18.39 2.02
N ASP A 98 -9.00 -17.78 3.03
CA ASP A 98 -8.40 -16.46 2.92
C ASP A 98 -7.29 -16.45 1.86
N ARG A 99 -6.48 -17.50 1.79
CA ARG A 99 -5.43 -17.66 0.79
C ARG A 99 -5.99 -17.75 -0.62
N THR A 100 -7.05 -18.53 -0.80
CA THR A 100 -7.74 -18.67 -2.10
C THR A 100 -8.28 -17.31 -2.54
N ALA A 101 -8.94 -16.58 -1.64
CA ALA A 101 -9.42 -15.23 -1.93
C ALA A 101 -8.28 -14.25 -2.23
N PHE A 102 -7.19 -14.30 -1.45
CA PHE A 102 -6.02 -13.44 -1.60
C PHE A 102 -5.34 -13.62 -2.95
N PHE A 103 -5.21 -14.85 -3.44
CA PHE A 103 -4.62 -15.15 -4.75
C PHE A 103 -5.63 -15.12 -5.91
N GLY A 104 -6.87 -14.75 -5.65
CA GLY A 104 -7.89 -14.60 -6.67
C GLY A 104 -7.46 -13.66 -7.81
N ALA A 105 -7.86 -13.98 -9.05
CA ALA A 105 -7.45 -13.24 -10.25
C ALA A 105 -7.88 -11.76 -10.24
N ALA A 106 -8.99 -11.44 -9.55
CA ALA A 106 -9.50 -10.07 -9.42
C ALA A 106 -8.63 -9.18 -8.52
N ASN A 107 -7.67 -9.78 -7.78
CA ASN A 107 -6.80 -9.10 -6.82
C ASN A 107 -7.57 -8.15 -5.88
N PRO A 108 -8.59 -8.62 -5.16
CA PRO A 108 -9.43 -7.79 -4.32
C PRO A 108 -8.73 -7.37 -3.03
N ILE A 109 -9.27 -6.37 -2.37
CA ILE A 109 -9.01 -6.19 -0.93
C ILE A 109 -9.86 -7.24 -0.22
N ILE A 110 -9.23 -8.17 0.49
CA ILE A 110 -9.91 -9.17 1.31
C ILE A 110 -9.91 -8.76 2.77
N VAL A 111 -10.94 -9.18 3.50
CA VAL A 111 -10.99 -9.06 4.95
C VAL A 111 -10.63 -10.41 5.53
N LEU A 112 -9.44 -10.51 6.12
CA LEU A 112 -8.95 -11.74 6.72
C LEU A 112 -9.86 -12.20 7.86
N SER A 113 -10.02 -13.50 7.97
CA SER A 113 -10.62 -14.14 9.15
C SER A 113 -9.86 -13.75 10.43
N PRO A 114 -10.49 -13.84 11.60
CA PRO A 114 -9.81 -13.60 12.88
C PRO A 114 -8.55 -14.45 13.06
N GLU A 115 -8.58 -15.70 12.58
CA GLU A 115 -7.45 -16.64 12.67
C GLU A 115 -6.27 -16.16 11.82
N SER A 116 -6.47 -15.87 10.53
CA SER A 116 -5.42 -15.34 9.65
C SER A 116 -4.90 -14.00 10.13
N ALA A 117 -5.79 -13.13 10.62
CA ALA A 117 -5.40 -11.82 11.15
C ALA A 117 -4.56 -11.94 12.43
N ALA A 118 -4.85 -12.90 13.31
CA ALA A 118 -4.04 -13.20 14.49
C ALA A 118 -2.65 -13.69 14.09
N ARG A 119 -2.57 -14.71 13.23
CA ARG A 119 -1.29 -15.23 12.70
C ARG A 119 -0.44 -14.13 12.07
N LEU A 120 -1.08 -13.24 11.30
CA LEU A 120 -0.35 -12.13 10.66
C LEU A 120 0.23 -11.16 11.71
N ARG A 121 -0.53 -10.82 12.76
CA ARG A 121 -0.06 -9.95 13.85
C ARG A 121 1.06 -10.57 14.70
N GLU A 122 1.06 -11.89 14.85
CA GLU A 122 2.09 -12.62 15.60
C GLU A 122 3.43 -12.67 14.85
N ASN A 123 3.37 -12.74 13.51
CA ASN A 123 4.56 -12.91 12.68
C ASN A 123 5.10 -11.60 12.09
N ILE A 124 4.28 -10.56 12.02
CA ILE A 124 4.64 -9.26 11.44
C ILE A 124 4.31 -8.15 12.43
N ASN A 125 5.27 -7.26 12.65
CA ASN A 125 5.04 -6.08 13.48
C ASN A 125 4.03 -5.14 12.80
N LEU A 126 2.82 -5.08 13.33
CA LEU A 126 1.71 -4.27 12.82
C LEU A 126 1.17 -3.32 13.88
N SER A 127 0.87 -2.10 13.49
CA SER A 127 0.22 -1.15 14.37
C SER A 127 -1.17 -1.64 14.80
N PRO A 128 -1.51 -1.63 16.10
CA PRO A 128 -2.87 -1.98 16.57
C PRO A 128 -3.93 -1.02 16.04
N LEU A 129 -3.51 0.14 15.56
CA LEU A 129 -4.41 1.16 15.01
C LEU A 129 -4.76 0.94 13.52
N LEU A 130 -4.38 -0.16 12.90
CA LEU A 130 -4.83 -0.50 11.55
C LEU A 130 -6.34 -0.80 11.50
N ALA A 131 -6.86 -1.48 12.51
CA ALA A 131 -8.27 -1.80 12.64
C ALA A 131 -8.67 -1.76 14.13
N PRO A 132 -8.86 -0.55 14.73
CA PRO A 132 -9.14 -0.41 16.15
C PRO A 132 -10.40 -1.15 16.57
N GLY A 133 -10.30 -1.99 17.62
CA GLY A 133 -11.43 -2.76 18.16
C GLY A 133 -11.88 -3.94 17.28
N MET A 134 -11.16 -4.27 16.20
CA MET A 134 -11.48 -5.37 15.30
C MET A 134 -10.45 -6.50 15.41
N ASN A 135 -10.92 -7.74 15.29
CA ASN A 135 -10.09 -8.93 15.21
C ASN A 135 -9.77 -9.35 13.76
N THR A 136 -10.22 -8.58 12.78
CA THR A 136 -9.99 -8.78 11.35
C THR A 136 -9.02 -7.73 10.79
N LEU A 137 -8.47 -7.97 9.60
CA LEU A 137 -7.59 -7.03 8.88
C LEU A 137 -7.94 -7.02 7.39
N GLY A 138 -7.95 -5.84 6.78
CA GLY A 138 -8.06 -5.71 5.33
C GLY A 138 -6.68 -5.82 4.69
N VAL A 139 -6.49 -6.73 3.74
CA VAL A 139 -5.21 -6.92 3.03
C VAL A 139 -5.42 -7.05 1.53
N PHE A 140 -4.40 -6.70 0.75
CA PHE A 140 -4.38 -6.89 -0.69
C PHE A 140 -2.93 -6.98 -1.21
N ARG A 141 -2.76 -7.55 -2.41
CA ARG A 141 -1.49 -7.62 -3.10
C ARG A 141 -1.22 -6.34 -3.92
N PRO A 142 0.04 -6.03 -4.28
CA PRO A 142 0.35 -4.96 -5.21
C PRO A 142 -0.54 -4.96 -6.46
N THR A 143 -1.11 -3.80 -6.80
CA THR A 143 -2.02 -3.63 -7.95
C THR A 143 -1.37 -2.89 -9.11
N THR A 144 -0.18 -2.32 -8.89
CA THR A 144 0.60 -1.62 -9.91
C THR A 144 2.08 -1.99 -9.80
N PRO A 145 2.88 -1.84 -10.87
CA PRO A 145 4.33 -2.07 -10.78
C PRO A 145 5.02 -1.24 -9.69
N VAL A 146 4.62 0.02 -9.50
CA VAL A 146 5.20 0.85 -8.44
C VAL A 146 4.84 0.34 -7.04
N HIS A 147 3.66 -0.25 -6.84
CA HIS A 147 3.30 -0.92 -5.58
C HIS A 147 4.23 -2.10 -5.31
N ALA A 148 4.48 -2.94 -6.32
CA ALA A 148 5.37 -4.08 -6.19
C ALA A 148 6.80 -3.63 -5.81
N LEU A 149 7.34 -2.62 -6.50
CA LEU A 149 8.64 -2.04 -6.19
C LEU A 149 8.69 -1.45 -4.77
N MET A 150 7.62 -0.79 -4.32
CA MET A 150 7.57 -0.22 -2.96
C MET A 150 7.60 -1.32 -1.88
N ILE A 151 6.84 -2.42 -2.05
CA ILE A 151 6.87 -3.56 -1.13
C ILE A 151 8.26 -4.22 -1.15
N GLU A 152 8.83 -4.45 -2.32
CA GLU A 152 10.15 -5.05 -2.49
C GLU A 152 11.23 -4.24 -1.79
N VAL A 153 11.30 -2.93 -2.03
CA VAL A 153 12.35 -2.06 -1.49
C VAL A 153 12.17 -1.80 0.01
N THR A 154 10.94 -1.69 0.50
CA THR A 154 10.70 -1.48 1.93
C THR A 154 10.80 -2.78 2.74
N GLY A 155 10.50 -3.93 2.15
CA GLY A 155 10.41 -5.21 2.84
C GLY A 155 9.33 -5.23 3.94
N ARG A 156 8.32 -4.35 3.87
CA ARG A 156 7.33 -4.16 4.93
C ARG A 156 5.91 -4.02 4.39
N PRO A 157 4.90 -4.45 5.16
CA PRO A 157 3.51 -4.12 4.87
C PRO A 157 3.29 -2.61 4.87
N LEU A 158 2.54 -2.13 3.90
CA LEU A 158 2.25 -0.71 3.73
C LEU A 158 0.75 -0.45 3.82
N VAL A 159 0.32 0.48 4.65
CA VAL A 159 -1.02 1.05 4.53
C VAL A 159 -1.09 1.79 3.20
N VAL A 160 -2.13 1.50 2.42
CA VAL A 160 -2.42 2.23 1.18
C VAL A 160 -3.89 2.60 1.19
N THR A 161 -4.18 3.88 1.17
CA THR A 161 -5.54 4.41 1.22
C THR A 161 -5.71 5.56 0.25
N SER A 162 -6.93 5.86 -0.15
CA SER A 162 -7.25 6.97 -1.07
C SER A 162 -6.71 8.32 -0.58
N GLY A 163 -6.25 9.15 -1.51
CA GLY A 163 -5.69 10.48 -1.24
C GLY A 163 -6.78 11.56 -1.05
N ASN A 164 -7.70 11.33 -0.10
CA ASN A 164 -8.77 12.26 0.25
C ASN A 164 -8.97 12.32 1.76
N VAL A 165 -9.61 13.36 2.25
CA VAL A 165 -10.23 13.38 3.57
C VAL A 165 -11.43 12.43 3.55
N ASP A 166 -11.74 11.75 4.66
CA ASP A 166 -12.82 10.77 4.72
C ASP A 166 -14.16 11.43 4.34
N GLY A 167 -14.85 10.86 3.36
CA GLY A 167 -16.10 11.40 2.82
C GLY A 167 -15.95 12.41 1.65
N GLU A 168 -14.73 12.85 1.31
CA GLU A 168 -14.49 13.76 0.19
C GLU A 168 -14.08 13.00 -1.10
N PRO A 169 -14.17 13.64 -2.28
CA PRO A 169 -13.68 13.08 -3.53
C PRO A 169 -12.18 12.76 -3.50
N LEU A 170 -11.77 11.79 -4.32
CA LEU A 170 -10.36 11.42 -4.47
C LEU A 170 -9.58 12.56 -5.17
N ALA A 171 -8.36 12.84 -4.71
CA ALA A 171 -7.43 13.73 -5.40
C ALA A 171 -6.87 13.05 -6.66
N PHE A 172 -6.82 13.80 -7.77
CA PHE A 172 -6.35 13.34 -9.08
C PHE A 172 -5.02 13.98 -9.48
#